data_e1c9f16312fdb56196755e24687b9f8b
#
_entry.id   e1c9f16312fdb56196755e24687b9f8b
#
_cell.length_a   1.000
_cell.length_b   1.000
_cell.length_c   1.000
_cell.angle_alpha   90.00
_cell.angle_beta   90.00
_cell.angle_gamma   90.00
#
_symmetry.space_group_name_H-M   'P 1'
#
loop_
_entity.id
_entity.type
_entity.pdbx_description
1 polymer ?
#
loop_
_entity_poly.entity_id
_entity_poly.type
_entity_poly.pdbx_seq_one_letter_code
_entity_poly.pdbx_strand_id
1 'polypeptide(L)'
;MSNKIRNPKDMKTLNQTIFREYDIRGKYPEDLNPSSIRSIAFSIAKKCKAESIDSLVIGRDGRLSGPELIKILEAELNNNGISTENIGVVTSPLLYFAAKKSATLSGIMLTGSHNPKNYNGIKMVINDQPISGKEIYEGISSKPSSFNQNQAVRKNLNVVQTYINEIVNSFSSIHKKIVIDCGNGAAGEIAPYL
;
A
#
# COMPACT_ATOMS: atom_id res chain seq x y z
N MET A 1 -16.84 -24.58 3.17
CA MET A 1 -17.64 -23.35 3.06
C MET A 1 -17.51 -22.82 1.63
N SER A 2 -18.64 -22.64 0.95
CA SER A 2 -18.74 -22.46 -0.51
C SER A 2 -18.02 -21.21 -1.00
N ASN A 3 -17.05 -21.37 -1.92
CA ASN A 3 -16.51 -20.28 -2.74
C ASN A 3 -17.63 -19.73 -3.64
N LYS A 4 -18.28 -18.66 -3.19
CA LYS A 4 -19.16 -17.88 -4.07
C LYS A 4 -18.30 -17.23 -5.15
N ILE A 5 -18.30 -17.80 -6.33
CA ILE A 5 -17.82 -17.22 -7.57
C ILE A 5 -18.46 -15.82 -7.69
N ARG A 6 -17.64 -14.78 -7.73
CA ARG A 6 -18.07 -13.39 -7.86
C ARG A 6 -18.92 -13.22 -9.13
N ASN A 7 -20.12 -12.71 -8.96
CA ASN A 7 -21.02 -12.38 -10.06
C ASN A 7 -20.42 -11.20 -10.85
N PRO A 8 -20.26 -11.26 -12.18
CA PRO A 8 -19.73 -10.14 -12.99
C PRO A 8 -20.54 -8.83 -12.86
N LYS A 9 -21.77 -8.91 -12.34
CA LYS A 9 -22.64 -7.74 -12.09
C LYS A 9 -22.26 -6.91 -10.86
N ASP A 10 -21.38 -7.38 -9.98
CA ASP A 10 -20.88 -6.63 -8.82
C ASP A 10 -19.70 -5.71 -9.12
N MET A 11 -19.18 -5.73 -10.33
CA MET A 11 -18.25 -4.72 -10.83
C MET A 11 -19.02 -3.44 -11.15
N LYS A 12 -19.45 -2.69 -10.13
CA LYS A 12 -19.70 -1.26 -10.31
C LYS A 12 -18.50 -0.73 -11.07
N THR A 13 -18.77 -0.12 -12.22
CA THR A 13 -17.72 0.49 -13.07
C THR A 13 -16.82 1.36 -12.20
N LEU A 14 -15.60 0.88 -11.96
CA LEU A 14 -14.62 1.63 -11.19
C LEU A 14 -14.41 2.98 -11.88
N ASN A 15 -14.44 4.05 -11.11
CA ASN A 15 -14.14 5.37 -11.63
C ASN A 15 -12.70 5.39 -12.17
N GLN A 16 -12.55 5.41 -13.48
CA GLN A 16 -11.25 5.37 -14.14
C GLN A 16 -10.35 6.56 -13.76
N THR A 17 -10.94 7.70 -13.41
CA THR A 17 -10.20 8.92 -13.09
C THR A 17 -9.37 8.84 -11.82
N ILE A 18 -9.62 7.82 -10.96
CA ILE A 18 -8.81 7.59 -9.76
C ILE A 18 -7.44 6.97 -10.08
N PHE A 19 -7.29 6.33 -11.24
CA PHE A 19 -6.07 5.65 -11.66
C PHE A 19 -5.16 6.63 -12.40
N ARG A 20 -4.20 7.21 -11.66
CA ARG A 20 -3.33 8.28 -12.15
C ARG A 20 -1.99 7.72 -12.62
N GLU A 21 -1.16 8.61 -13.15
CA GLU A 21 0.16 8.27 -13.69
C GLU A 21 1.11 7.69 -12.62
N TYR A 22 1.02 8.18 -11.37
CA TYR A 22 1.95 7.78 -10.30
C TYR A 22 1.29 7.12 -9.09
N ASP A 23 -0.04 7.07 -9.04
CA ASP A 23 -0.77 6.49 -7.91
C ASP A 23 -2.25 6.25 -8.26
N ILE A 24 -2.96 5.66 -7.30
CA ILE A 24 -4.42 5.60 -7.29
C ILE A 24 -4.89 6.57 -6.24
N ARG A 25 -5.88 7.42 -6.55
CA ARG A 25 -6.35 8.43 -5.63
C ARG A 25 -7.82 8.77 -5.83
N GLY A 26 -8.64 8.65 -4.76
CA GLY A 26 -10.07 8.87 -4.83
C GLY A 26 -10.67 9.26 -3.48
N LYS A 27 -11.93 9.67 -3.51
CA LYS A 27 -12.70 9.95 -2.30
C LYS A 27 -13.15 8.65 -1.63
N TYR A 28 -13.14 8.63 -0.31
CA TYR A 28 -13.73 7.58 0.50
C TYR A 28 -15.08 8.09 1.05
N PRO A 29 -16.18 7.31 0.98
CA PRO A 29 -16.26 5.96 0.38
C PRO A 29 -16.70 5.92 -1.10
N GLU A 30 -16.82 7.06 -1.77
CA GLU A 30 -17.41 7.16 -3.11
C GLU A 30 -16.61 6.38 -4.16
N ASP A 31 -15.32 6.65 -4.25
CA ASP A 31 -14.41 6.05 -5.23
C ASP A 31 -13.64 4.86 -4.64
N LEU A 32 -13.03 5.09 -3.46
CA LEU A 32 -12.27 4.07 -2.73
C LEU A 32 -13.14 3.50 -1.61
N ASN A 33 -13.65 2.32 -1.82
CA ASN A 33 -14.53 1.57 -0.92
C ASN A 33 -14.13 0.08 -0.91
N PRO A 34 -14.75 -0.76 -0.06
CA PRO A 34 -14.41 -2.18 0.03
C PRO A 34 -14.39 -2.92 -1.32
N SER A 35 -15.29 -2.59 -2.25
CA SER A 35 -15.36 -3.23 -3.56
C SER A 35 -14.21 -2.82 -4.48
N SER A 36 -13.95 -1.50 -4.57
CA SER A 36 -12.85 -0.98 -5.40
C SER A 36 -11.48 -1.45 -4.89
N ILE A 37 -11.27 -1.47 -3.56
CA ILE A 37 -10.02 -1.98 -2.97
C ILE A 37 -9.80 -3.45 -3.29
N ARG A 38 -10.84 -4.30 -3.25
CA ARG A 38 -10.70 -5.71 -3.66
C ARG A 38 -10.27 -5.86 -5.12
N SER A 39 -10.88 -5.07 -6.01
CA SER A 39 -10.54 -5.12 -7.43
C SER A 39 -9.12 -4.64 -7.70
N ILE A 40 -8.71 -3.57 -7.02
CA ILE A 40 -7.34 -3.03 -7.08
C ILE A 40 -6.34 -4.05 -6.54
N ALA A 41 -6.59 -4.62 -5.35
CA ALA A 41 -5.72 -5.61 -4.73
C ALA A 41 -5.55 -6.88 -5.59
N PHE A 42 -6.63 -7.33 -6.22
CA PHE A 42 -6.59 -8.43 -7.18
C PHE A 42 -5.67 -8.11 -8.37
N SER A 43 -5.79 -6.91 -8.96
CA SER A 43 -4.93 -6.48 -10.07
C SER A 43 -3.46 -6.36 -9.63
N ILE A 44 -3.20 -5.84 -8.42
CA ILE A 44 -1.85 -5.78 -7.85
C ILE A 44 -1.27 -7.20 -7.68
N ALA A 45 -2.04 -8.13 -7.11
CA ALA A 45 -1.60 -9.52 -6.96
C ALA A 45 -1.27 -10.17 -8.31
N LYS A 46 -2.05 -9.88 -9.34
CA LYS A 46 -1.78 -10.34 -10.71
C LYS A 46 -0.46 -9.77 -11.25
N LYS A 47 -0.22 -8.47 -11.07
CA LYS A 47 1.04 -7.81 -11.45
C LYS A 47 2.22 -8.44 -10.72
N CYS A 48 2.13 -8.62 -9.39
CA CYS A 48 3.16 -9.26 -8.59
C CYS A 48 3.51 -10.65 -9.11
N LYS A 49 2.50 -11.47 -9.41
CA LYS A 49 2.74 -12.83 -9.94
C LYS A 49 3.38 -12.84 -11.32
N ALA A 50 3.03 -11.90 -12.18
CA ALA A 50 3.67 -11.77 -13.49
C ALA A 50 5.17 -11.46 -13.38
N GLU A 51 5.60 -10.84 -12.27
CA GLU A 51 6.99 -10.51 -11.95
C GLU A 51 7.63 -11.47 -10.92
N SER A 52 6.97 -12.59 -10.63
CA SER A 52 7.44 -13.60 -9.64
C SER A 52 7.61 -13.02 -8.22
N ILE A 53 6.84 -11.99 -7.88
CA ILE A 53 6.78 -11.40 -6.55
C ILE A 53 5.74 -12.14 -5.72
N ASP A 54 6.12 -12.66 -4.58
CA ASP A 54 5.27 -13.45 -3.67
C ASP A 54 4.99 -12.76 -2.33
N SER A 55 5.64 -11.63 -2.07
CA SER A 55 5.46 -10.87 -0.83
C SER A 55 5.56 -9.36 -1.04
N LEU A 56 4.86 -8.60 -0.20
CA LEU A 56 4.82 -7.14 -0.21
C LEU A 56 4.91 -6.57 1.20
N VAL A 57 5.70 -5.51 1.37
CA VAL A 57 5.58 -4.65 2.54
C VAL A 57 4.37 -3.75 2.37
N ILE A 58 3.50 -3.66 3.38
CA ILE A 58 2.34 -2.78 3.35
C ILE A 58 2.32 -1.82 4.55
N GLY A 59 1.88 -0.60 4.31
CA GLY A 59 1.75 0.41 5.35
C GLY A 59 0.67 1.43 5.00
N ARG A 60 0.30 2.26 5.97
CA ARG A 60 -0.71 3.31 5.77
C ARG A 60 -0.36 4.59 6.51
N ASP A 61 -0.99 5.69 6.11
CA ASP A 61 -1.00 6.93 6.89
C ASP A 61 -2.05 6.90 8.03
N GLY A 62 -2.19 8.00 8.75
CA GLY A 62 -3.09 8.15 9.90
C GLY A 62 -4.57 8.37 9.56
N ARG A 63 -5.00 8.31 8.30
CA ARG A 63 -6.39 8.58 7.88
C ARG A 63 -7.38 7.60 8.49
N LEU A 64 -8.58 8.09 8.87
CA LEU A 64 -9.61 7.28 9.52
C LEU A 64 -10.13 6.13 8.65
N SER A 65 -10.13 6.27 7.33
CA SER A 65 -10.46 5.19 6.39
C SER A 65 -9.36 4.12 6.27
N GLY A 66 -8.14 4.43 6.72
CA GLY A 66 -6.96 3.57 6.57
C GLY A 66 -7.11 2.17 7.16
N PRO A 67 -7.56 2.02 8.42
CA PRO A 67 -7.70 0.71 9.07
C PRO A 67 -8.61 -0.27 8.32
N GLU A 68 -9.74 0.21 7.80
CA GLU A 68 -10.66 -0.63 7.02
C GLU A 68 -10.04 -1.01 5.67
N LEU A 69 -9.54 -0.03 4.93
CA LEU A 69 -9.05 -0.24 3.58
C LEU A 69 -7.79 -1.11 3.55
N ILE A 70 -6.85 -0.93 4.49
CA ILE A 70 -5.63 -1.76 4.55
C ILE A 70 -5.96 -3.22 4.89
N LYS A 71 -6.93 -3.46 5.77
CA LYS A 71 -7.38 -4.81 6.13
C LYS A 71 -7.96 -5.55 4.92
N ILE A 72 -8.73 -4.84 4.08
CA ILE A 72 -9.34 -5.43 2.87
C ILE A 72 -8.26 -5.68 1.82
N LEU A 73 -7.35 -4.73 1.61
CA LEU A 73 -6.21 -4.83 0.70
C LEU A 73 -5.37 -6.07 1.04
N GLU A 74 -4.97 -6.18 2.31
CA GLU A 74 -4.16 -7.27 2.85
C GLU A 74 -4.85 -8.63 2.66
N ALA A 75 -6.12 -8.73 3.06
CA ALA A 75 -6.89 -9.97 2.93
C ALA A 75 -7.00 -10.41 1.47
N GLU A 76 -7.23 -9.49 0.54
CA GLU A 76 -7.34 -9.82 -0.88
C GLU A 76 -6.00 -10.22 -1.50
N LEU A 77 -4.90 -9.56 -1.13
CA LEU A 77 -3.54 -9.95 -1.54
C LEU A 77 -3.22 -11.37 -1.07
N ASN A 78 -3.47 -11.66 0.22
CA ASN A 78 -3.23 -12.98 0.79
C ASN A 78 -4.12 -14.06 0.13
N ASN A 79 -5.39 -13.76 -0.13
CA ASN A 79 -6.31 -14.67 -0.83
C ASN A 79 -5.82 -15.00 -2.26
N ASN A 80 -5.04 -14.12 -2.85
CA ASN A 80 -4.42 -14.31 -4.17
C ASN A 80 -2.97 -14.81 -4.07
N GLY A 81 -2.52 -15.28 -2.91
CA GLY A 81 -1.21 -15.92 -2.72
C GLY A 81 -0.03 -14.94 -2.67
N ILE A 82 -0.26 -13.67 -2.30
CA ILE A 82 0.79 -12.69 -2.02
C ILE A 82 0.87 -12.50 -0.50
N SER A 83 1.99 -12.85 0.09
CA SER A 83 2.26 -12.62 1.51
C SER A 83 2.38 -11.13 1.81
N THR A 84 2.06 -10.72 3.04
CA THR A 84 2.13 -9.32 3.44
C THR A 84 2.91 -9.13 4.74
N GLU A 85 3.78 -8.12 4.75
CA GLU A 85 4.51 -7.63 5.93
C GLU A 85 3.96 -6.24 6.28
N ASN A 86 3.08 -6.19 7.28
CA ASN A 86 2.40 -4.95 7.67
C ASN A 86 3.25 -4.16 8.67
N ILE A 87 3.67 -2.96 8.28
CA ILE A 87 4.50 -2.06 9.09
C ILE A 87 3.67 -0.98 9.81
N GLY A 88 2.34 -1.04 9.74
CA GLY A 88 1.44 -0.18 10.49
C GLY A 88 1.27 1.23 9.94
N VAL A 89 1.19 2.20 10.86
CA VAL A 89 1.07 3.64 10.54
C VAL A 89 2.46 4.21 10.33
N VAL A 90 2.75 4.63 9.10
CA VAL A 90 4.09 5.09 8.71
C VAL A 90 4.01 6.24 7.69
N THR A 91 5.14 6.86 7.42
CA THR A 91 5.30 7.79 6.30
C THR A 91 5.65 7.04 5.01
N SER A 92 5.40 7.66 3.85
CA SER A 92 5.79 7.07 2.56
C SER A 92 7.29 6.81 2.44
N PRO A 93 8.20 7.70 2.88
CA PRO A 93 9.63 7.39 2.89
C PRO A 93 9.99 6.14 3.69
N LEU A 94 9.34 5.93 4.86
CA LEU A 94 9.58 4.76 5.68
C LEU A 94 9.08 3.48 5.00
N LEU A 95 7.94 3.53 4.31
CA LEU A 95 7.49 2.39 3.50
C LEU A 95 8.49 2.05 2.40
N TYR A 96 8.97 3.05 1.64
CA TYR A 96 9.93 2.80 0.56
C TYR A 96 11.25 2.26 1.10
N PHE A 97 11.69 2.75 2.25
CA PHE A 97 12.84 2.18 2.95
C PHE A 97 12.63 0.70 3.28
N ALA A 98 11.49 0.35 3.88
CA ALA A 98 11.17 -1.03 4.23
C ALA A 98 11.05 -1.92 2.97
N ALA A 99 10.41 -1.43 1.91
CA ALA A 99 10.33 -2.14 0.64
C ALA A 99 11.73 -2.40 0.05
N LYS A 100 12.62 -1.39 0.07
CA LYS A 100 14.00 -1.51 -0.41
C LYS A 100 14.84 -2.52 0.38
N LYS A 101 14.51 -2.76 1.65
CA LYS A 101 15.16 -3.76 2.52
C LYS A 101 14.50 -5.14 2.43
N SER A 102 13.31 -5.25 1.84
CA SER A 102 12.64 -6.54 1.66
C SER A 102 13.25 -7.37 0.54
N ALA A 103 13.03 -8.69 0.58
CA ALA A 103 13.57 -9.61 -0.42
C ALA A 103 13.00 -9.34 -1.83
N THR A 104 11.80 -8.77 -1.93
CA THR A 104 11.11 -8.54 -3.20
C THR A 104 11.24 -7.11 -3.70
N LEU A 105 11.86 -6.22 -2.94
CA LEU A 105 11.97 -4.78 -3.24
C LEU A 105 10.60 -4.15 -3.55
N SER A 106 9.55 -4.62 -2.85
CA SER A 106 8.18 -4.31 -3.23
C SER A 106 7.33 -3.88 -2.04
N GLY A 107 6.49 -2.86 -2.24
CA GLY A 107 5.64 -2.37 -1.17
C GLY A 107 4.46 -1.51 -1.63
N ILE A 108 3.49 -1.38 -0.74
CA ILE A 108 2.25 -0.62 -0.96
C ILE A 108 2.04 0.35 0.20
N MET A 109 1.87 1.62 -0.12
CA MET A 109 1.48 2.67 0.81
C MET A 109 0.03 3.09 0.58
N LEU A 110 -0.82 2.84 1.58
CA LEU A 110 -2.19 3.35 1.60
C LEU A 110 -2.18 4.77 2.17
N THR A 111 -2.36 5.77 1.34
CA THR A 111 -2.26 7.18 1.72
C THR A 111 -3.02 8.11 0.79
N GLY A 112 -3.67 9.12 1.37
CA GLY A 112 -4.20 10.25 0.60
C GLY A 112 -3.18 11.36 0.37
N SER A 113 -1.92 11.20 0.86
CA SER A 113 -0.88 12.23 0.78
C SER A 113 -1.36 13.58 1.36
N HIS A 114 -1.25 14.67 0.60
CA HIS A 114 -1.70 16.03 0.96
C HIS A 114 -3.19 16.31 0.62
N ASN A 115 -3.94 15.32 0.17
CA ASN A 115 -5.35 15.51 -0.17
C ASN A 115 -6.22 15.67 1.09
N PRO A 116 -7.42 16.29 0.98
CA PRO A 116 -8.37 16.43 2.08
C PRO A 116 -8.66 15.11 2.81
N LYS A 117 -9.16 15.21 4.05
CA LYS A 117 -9.39 14.06 4.94
C LYS A 117 -10.28 12.94 4.38
N ASN A 118 -11.18 13.28 3.47
CA ASN A 118 -12.09 12.34 2.80
C ASN A 118 -11.49 11.67 1.56
N TYR A 119 -10.21 11.90 1.26
CA TYR A 119 -9.47 11.17 0.23
C TYR A 119 -8.64 10.05 0.84
N ASN A 120 -8.38 9.04 0.03
CA ASN A 120 -7.33 8.06 0.26
C ASN A 120 -6.69 7.68 -1.08
N GLY A 121 -5.72 6.79 -1.07
CA GLY A 121 -5.04 6.37 -2.29
C GLY A 121 -4.06 5.23 -2.05
N ILE A 122 -3.45 4.77 -3.11
CA ILE A 122 -2.49 3.67 -3.09
C ILE A 122 -1.29 4.07 -3.93
N LYS A 123 -0.11 4.10 -3.30
CA LYS A 123 1.19 4.21 -3.97
C LYS A 123 1.88 2.85 -3.93
N MET A 124 2.54 2.49 -5.02
CA MET A 124 3.09 1.15 -5.19
C MET A 124 4.50 1.22 -5.74
N VAL A 125 5.35 0.36 -5.21
CA VAL A 125 6.64 -0.01 -5.79
C VAL A 125 6.67 -1.53 -5.93
N ILE A 126 7.00 -2.04 -7.09
CA ILE A 126 7.12 -3.49 -7.35
C ILE A 126 8.46 -3.69 -8.03
N ASN A 127 9.27 -4.59 -7.48
CA ASN A 127 10.62 -4.86 -7.97
C ASN A 127 11.46 -3.57 -8.12
N ASP A 128 11.42 -2.70 -7.10
CA ASP A 128 12.10 -1.41 -7.04
C ASP A 128 11.64 -0.37 -8.11
N GLN A 129 10.52 -0.64 -8.80
CA GLN A 129 9.97 0.27 -9.82
C GLN A 129 8.62 0.83 -9.36
N PRO A 130 8.38 2.14 -9.49
CA PRO A 130 7.08 2.73 -9.21
C PRO A 130 6.05 2.23 -10.23
N ILE A 131 4.86 1.85 -9.76
CA ILE A 131 3.78 1.34 -10.60
C ILE A 131 2.69 2.40 -10.74
N SER A 132 2.26 2.63 -11.98
CA SER A 132 1.20 3.59 -12.27
C SER A 132 -0.18 3.03 -11.94
N GLY A 133 -1.13 3.94 -11.63
CA GLY A 133 -2.54 3.56 -11.49
C GLY A 133 -3.09 2.97 -12.79
N LYS A 134 -2.65 3.47 -13.94
CA LYS A 134 -3.08 2.99 -15.26
C LYS A 134 -2.76 1.51 -15.47
N GLU A 135 -1.54 1.07 -15.16
CA GLU A 135 -1.17 -0.36 -15.24
C GLU A 135 -2.07 -1.24 -14.39
N ILE A 136 -2.42 -0.78 -13.18
CA ILE A 136 -3.33 -1.51 -12.29
C ILE A 136 -4.75 -1.55 -12.88
N TYR A 137 -5.23 -0.46 -13.46
CA TYR A 137 -6.55 -0.42 -14.10
C TYR A 137 -6.66 -1.41 -15.27
N GLU A 138 -5.65 -1.48 -16.12
CA GLU A 138 -5.58 -2.44 -17.24
C GLU A 138 -5.62 -3.89 -16.74
N GLY A 139 -5.01 -4.17 -15.59
CA GLY A 139 -5.07 -5.47 -14.93
C GLY A 139 -6.45 -5.88 -14.43
N ILE A 140 -7.28 -4.90 -14.01
CA ILE A 140 -8.64 -5.15 -13.51
C ILE A 140 -9.57 -5.65 -14.64
N SER A 141 -9.42 -5.12 -15.84
CA SER A 141 -10.25 -5.43 -17.00
C SER A 141 -10.02 -6.81 -17.60
N SER A 142 -8.98 -7.51 -17.16
CA SER A 142 -8.64 -8.84 -17.66
C SER A 142 -9.32 -9.95 -16.85
N LYS A 143 -9.73 -11.04 -17.52
CA LYS A 143 -10.37 -12.19 -16.88
C LYS A 143 -9.57 -12.70 -15.67
N PRO A 144 -10.23 -13.11 -14.57
CA PRO A 144 -9.56 -13.74 -13.44
C PRO A 144 -8.77 -14.95 -13.91
N SER A 145 -7.48 -14.98 -13.70
CA SER A 145 -6.69 -16.20 -13.76
C SER A 145 -6.86 -16.93 -12.43
N SER A 146 -7.09 -18.23 -12.45
CA SER A 146 -7.03 -19.05 -11.24
C SER A 146 -5.58 -19.10 -10.79
N PHE A 147 -5.30 -18.52 -9.62
CA PHE A 147 -3.99 -18.60 -9.00
C PHE A 147 -3.96 -19.80 -8.05
N ASN A 148 -2.89 -20.59 -8.09
CA ASN A 148 -2.62 -21.55 -7.03
C ASN A 148 -2.46 -20.75 -5.72
N GLN A 149 -3.30 -21.09 -4.75
CA GLN A 149 -3.22 -20.53 -3.40
C GLN A 149 -2.03 -21.21 -2.69
N ASN A 150 -0.83 -20.69 -2.86
CA ASN A 150 0.23 -20.94 -1.90
C ASN A 150 -0.22 -20.32 -0.58
N GLN A 151 0.14 -20.92 0.54
CA GLN A 151 -0.18 -20.38 1.86
C GLN A 151 0.50 -19.02 2.03
N ALA A 152 -0.23 -17.94 1.72
CA ALA A 152 0.25 -16.60 1.95
C ALA A 152 0.31 -16.32 3.45
N VAL A 153 1.38 -15.69 3.91
CA VAL A 153 1.64 -15.38 5.31
C VAL A 153 1.43 -13.89 5.55
N ARG A 154 0.75 -13.59 6.64
CA ARG A 154 0.65 -12.23 7.19
C ARG A 154 1.61 -12.09 8.36
N LYS A 155 2.45 -11.06 8.33
CA LYS A 155 3.36 -10.69 9.44
C LYS A 155 3.19 -9.22 9.78
N ASN A 156 3.34 -8.88 11.06
CA ASN A 156 3.56 -7.50 11.49
C ASN A 156 5.06 -7.30 11.68
N LEU A 157 5.59 -6.23 11.11
CA LEU A 157 7.01 -5.93 11.16
C LEU A 157 7.21 -4.51 11.72
N ASN A 158 8.10 -4.36 12.69
CA ASN A 158 8.49 -3.05 13.19
C ASN A 158 9.83 -2.65 12.56
N VAL A 159 9.80 -1.66 11.69
CA VAL A 159 10.98 -1.15 10.95
C VAL A 159 11.36 0.28 11.38
N VAL A 160 10.58 0.90 12.28
CA VAL A 160 10.76 2.30 12.65
C VAL A 160 12.13 2.55 13.25
N GLN A 161 12.56 1.72 14.21
CA GLN A 161 13.86 1.89 14.86
C GLN A 161 15.02 1.69 13.89
N THR A 162 14.92 0.73 12.99
CA THR A 162 15.94 0.50 11.95
C THR A 162 16.05 1.71 11.02
N TYR A 163 14.92 2.28 10.61
CA TYR A 163 14.88 3.49 9.80
C TYR A 163 15.53 4.68 10.51
N ILE A 164 15.15 4.94 11.78
CA ILE A 164 15.73 6.02 12.57
C ILE A 164 17.24 5.85 12.69
N ASN A 165 17.72 4.67 13.09
CA ASN A 165 19.13 4.40 13.26
C ASN A 165 19.92 4.62 11.96
N GLU A 166 19.39 4.17 10.82
CA GLU A 166 20.07 4.33 9.54
C GLU A 166 20.14 5.79 9.11
N ILE A 167 19.07 6.56 9.30
CA ILE A 167 19.06 8.00 9.00
C ILE A 167 20.04 8.75 9.90
N VAL A 168 19.94 8.57 11.22
CA VAL A 168 20.81 9.26 12.18
C VAL A 168 22.29 8.96 11.94
N ASN A 169 22.62 7.71 11.62
CA ASN A 169 24.00 7.32 11.31
C ASN A 169 24.51 7.81 9.94
N SER A 170 23.61 8.22 9.05
CA SER A 170 23.97 8.70 7.71
C SER A 170 24.31 10.19 7.66
N PHE A 171 24.02 10.93 8.72
CA PHE A 171 24.23 12.38 8.75
C PHE A 171 25.06 12.80 9.97
N SER A 172 25.85 13.85 9.81
CA SER A 172 26.51 14.51 10.94
C SER A 172 25.50 15.28 11.78
N SER A 173 25.74 15.37 13.08
CA SER A 173 24.87 16.14 13.99
C SER A 173 24.77 17.61 13.57
N ILE A 174 23.56 18.14 13.59
CA ILE A 174 23.25 19.52 13.26
C ILE A 174 23.09 20.29 14.56
N HIS A 175 24.02 21.23 14.85
CA HIS A 175 23.93 22.10 16.01
C HIS A 175 23.02 23.32 15.73
N LYS A 176 21.75 23.06 15.45
CA LYS A 176 20.72 24.08 15.19
C LYS A 176 19.47 23.80 16.02
N LYS A 177 18.78 24.85 16.41
CA LYS A 177 17.44 24.73 16.99
C LYS A 177 16.44 24.62 15.84
N ILE A 178 15.71 23.52 15.78
CA ILE A 178 14.75 23.21 14.71
C ILE A 178 13.36 23.10 15.35
N VAL A 179 12.37 23.71 14.74
CA VAL A 179 10.94 23.53 15.06
C VAL A 179 10.30 22.74 13.94
N ILE A 180 9.64 21.65 14.28
CA ILE A 180 8.97 20.77 13.32
C ILE A 180 7.48 20.72 13.65
N ASP A 181 6.63 21.05 12.68
CA ASP A 181 5.19 20.83 12.73
C ASP A 181 4.82 19.71 11.74
N CYS A 182 4.45 18.56 12.26
CA CYS A 182 4.05 17.40 11.46
C CYS A 182 2.56 17.43 11.03
N GLY A 183 1.81 18.48 11.35
CA GLY A 183 0.41 18.64 10.99
C GLY A 183 -0.49 17.47 11.45
N ASN A 184 -0.20 16.88 12.61
CA ASN A 184 -0.84 15.66 13.12
C ASN A 184 -0.70 14.43 12.17
N GLY A 185 0.30 14.45 11.28
CA GLY A 185 0.61 13.36 10.35
C GLY A 185 1.49 12.27 10.96
N ALA A 186 1.64 11.15 10.25
CA ALA A 186 2.44 10.01 10.68
C ALA A 186 3.93 10.33 10.95
N ALA A 187 4.44 11.44 10.43
CA ALA A 187 5.80 11.89 10.71
C ALA A 187 6.05 12.25 12.18
N GLY A 188 5.00 12.61 12.94
CA GLY A 188 5.10 12.92 14.37
C GLY A 188 5.66 11.79 15.23
N GLU A 189 5.47 10.55 14.80
CA GLU A 189 5.99 9.35 15.48
C GLU A 189 7.50 9.18 15.34
N ILE A 190 8.12 9.74 14.30
CA ILE A 190 9.54 9.53 14.00
C ILE A 190 10.38 10.80 14.06
N ALA A 191 9.81 11.96 13.74
CA ALA A 191 10.54 13.22 13.66
C ALA A 191 11.31 13.60 14.94
N PRO A 192 10.81 13.32 16.16
CA PRO A 192 11.56 13.62 17.41
C PRO A 192 12.87 12.85 17.56
N TYR A 193 13.06 11.78 16.79
CA TYR A 193 14.22 10.89 16.89
C TYR A 193 15.23 11.06 15.74
N LEU A 194 14.90 11.93 14.79
CA LEU A 194 15.74 12.26 13.64
C LEU A 194 16.45 13.60 13.86
#